data_7866b04821ae7570c761d6e88724d419
#
_entry.id   7866b04821ae7570c761d6e88724d419
#
_cell.length_a   1.000
_cell.length_b   1.000
_cell.length_c   1.000
_cell.angle_alpha   90.00
_cell.angle_beta   90.00
_cell.angle_gamma   90.00
#
_symmetry.space_group_name_H-M   'P 1'
#
loop_
_entity.id
_entity.type
_entity.pdbx_description
1 polymer ?
#
loop_
_entity_poly.entity_id
_entity_poly.type
_entity_poly.pdbx_seq_one_letter_code
_entity_poly.pdbx_strand_id
1 'polypeptide(L)'
;MIACLSLNPCWDKTMTVPQFFLDAPNRVQTLRADVGGKGVNVARAAAALGAECCLVGQDYQGAPVAAAMAREGVACYLRPAPGEMRVNLKIQDQAAGRTLEINESGPLADGELLPAMKALLLAHCPAGGWAALSGSLPQGLPPESYALLTAALKAAGVHVAVDCDGAALERAVEAGPDVIKPNAQEFQRLTGVNPLDRAAALAACRALHGRGVGLICLSLGAAGALLSLPEAAYSCQAPRVPVRGLQGAGDSMLAGLLTALARGLEPAQALAFASAAAGASVQREGTLLCRRADVEKLLPGLRVEKIRL
;
A
#
# COMPACT_ATOMS: atom_id res chain seq x y z
N MET A 1 -7.34 -5.04 -15.07
CA MET A 1 -7.02 -6.05 -14.03
C MET A 1 -5.87 -5.54 -13.15
N ILE A 2 -6.01 -5.65 -11.81
CA ILE A 2 -4.97 -5.33 -10.83
C ILE A 2 -4.70 -6.58 -9.98
N ALA A 3 -3.52 -7.18 -10.07
CA ALA A 3 -3.10 -8.28 -9.23
C ALA A 3 -2.32 -7.75 -8.02
N CYS A 4 -2.84 -7.92 -6.82
CA CYS A 4 -2.23 -7.43 -5.59
C CYS A 4 -1.48 -8.55 -4.90
N LEU A 5 -0.17 -8.38 -4.68
CA LEU A 5 0.66 -9.36 -3.98
C LEU A 5 0.70 -9.07 -2.48
N SER A 6 0.47 -10.08 -1.67
CA SER A 6 0.69 -10.05 -0.22
C SER A 6 1.59 -11.21 0.20
N LEU A 7 2.89 -10.94 0.34
CA LEU A 7 3.88 -11.94 0.79
C LEU A 7 3.79 -12.19 2.30
N ASN A 8 3.31 -11.23 3.08
CA ASN A 8 3.33 -11.27 4.54
C ASN A 8 2.01 -10.73 5.12
N PRO A 9 0.86 -11.39 4.84
CA PRO A 9 -0.43 -10.99 5.41
C PRO A 9 -0.40 -11.06 6.93
N CYS A 10 -1.35 -10.40 7.60
CA CYS A 10 -1.40 -10.36 9.05
C CYS A 10 -2.83 -10.33 9.60
N TRP A 11 -2.96 -10.66 10.87
CA TRP A 11 -4.06 -10.22 11.69
C TRP A 11 -3.78 -8.81 12.20
N ASP A 12 -4.54 -7.82 11.78
CA ASP A 12 -4.56 -6.49 12.37
C ASP A 12 -5.52 -6.49 13.56
N LYS A 13 -4.99 -6.51 14.78
CA LYS A 13 -5.76 -6.48 16.04
C LYS A 13 -5.71 -5.08 16.63
N THR A 14 -6.84 -4.37 16.60
CA THR A 14 -6.99 -3.06 17.23
C THR A 14 -7.67 -3.23 18.58
N MET A 15 -6.99 -2.79 19.63
CA MET A 15 -7.47 -2.83 21.01
C MET A 15 -7.63 -1.40 21.53
N THR A 16 -8.69 -1.16 22.29
CA THR A 16 -8.89 0.10 23.00
C THR A 16 -8.72 -0.12 24.49
N VAL A 17 -7.92 0.70 25.13
CA VAL A 17 -7.76 0.75 26.59
C VAL A 17 -8.10 2.15 27.10
N PRO A 18 -8.72 2.29 28.30
CA PRO A 18 -9.02 3.61 28.89
C PRO A 18 -7.75 4.45 29.08
N GLN A 19 -6.71 3.80 29.58
CA GLN A 19 -5.37 4.34 29.80
C GLN A 19 -4.37 3.18 29.72
N PHE A 20 -3.22 3.43 29.08
CA PHE A 20 -2.16 2.44 28.95
C PHE A 20 -1.11 2.63 30.06
N PHE A 21 -0.84 1.57 30.80
CA PHE A 21 0.16 1.50 31.86
C PHE A 21 1.28 0.55 31.47
N LEU A 22 2.53 0.97 31.65
CA LEU A 22 3.71 0.14 31.41
C LEU A 22 3.92 -0.91 32.49
N ASP A 23 3.61 -0.55 33.75
CA ASP A 23 3.95 -1.34 34.93
C ASP A 23 2.74 -2.03 35.58
N ALA A 24 1.61 -2.12 34.87
CA ALA A 24 0.39 -2.73 35.37
C ALA A 24 -0.38 -3.46 34.26
N PRO A 25 -1.24 -4.43 34.61
CA PRO A 25 -2.11 -5.09 33.65
C PRO A 25 -3.07 -4.09 32.99
N ASN A 26 -3.10 -4.10 31.67
CA ASN A 26 -4.04 -3.31 30.87
C ASN A 26 -5.28 -4.15 30.52
N ARG A 27 -6.47 -3.64 30.78
CA ARG A 27 -7.72 -4.30 30.43
C ARG A 27 -8.30 -3.72 29.16
N VAL A 28 -8.47 -4.57 28.15
CA VAL A 28 -9.03 -4.18 26.86
C VAL A 28 -10.54 -3.97 26.99
N GLN A 29 -11.04 -2.82 26.53
CA GLN A 29 -12.46 -2.52 26.45
C GLN A 29 -13.09 -3.04 25.15
N THR A 30 -12.40 -2.83 24.02
CA THR A 30 -12.85 -3.30 22.71
C THR A 30 -11.69 -3.97 21.98
N LEU A 31 -12.01 -5.05 21.28
CA LEU A 31 -11.08 -5.77 20.42
C LEU A 31 -11.72 -5.94 19.05
N ARG A 32 -11.03 -5.50 18.03
CA ARG A 32 -11.34 -5.77 16.63
C ARG A 32 -10.18 -6.51 15.99
N ALA A 33 -10.47 -7.54 15.21
CA ALA A 33 -9.47 -8.29 14.45
C ALA A 33 -9.90 -8.34 12.98
N ASP A 34 -9.04 -7.87 12.10
CA ASP A 34 -9.25 -7.87 10.65
C ASP A 34 -8.08 -8.57 9.96
N VAL A 35 -8.35 -9.26 8.87
CA VAL A 35 -7.29 -9.70 7.96
C VAL A 35 -6.70 -8.48 7.28
N GLY A 36 -5.39 -8.34 7.33
CA GLY A 36 -4.67 -7.16 6.89
C GLY A 36 -3.34 -7.50 6.19
N GLY A 37 -2.51 -6.48 6.09
CA GLY A 37 -1.28 -6.42 5.31
C GLY A 37 -1.48 -5.58 4.06
N LYS A 38 -0.43 -4.82 3.65
CA LYS A 38 -0.56 -3.82 2.56
C LYS A 38 -1.18 -4.41 1.29
N GLY A 39 -0.71 -5.57 0.79
CA GLY A 39 -1.26 -6.18 -0.42
C GLY A 39 -2.74 -6.57 -0.30
N VAL A 40 -3.14 -7.09 0.86
CA VAL A 40 -4.55 -7.37 1.18
C VAL A 40 -5.38 -6.09 1.15
N ASN A 41 -4.88 -5.04 1.79
CA ASN A 41 -5.57 -3.74 1.86
C ASN A 41 -5.70 -3.09 0.48
N VAL A 42 -4.65 -3.17 -0.36
CA VAL A 42 -4.70 -2.64 -1.74
C VAL A 42 -5.76 -3.39 -2.56
N ALA A 43 -5.85 -4.72 -2.45
CA ALA A 43 -6.87 -5.50 -3.16
C ALA A 43 -8.29 -5.12 -2.72
N ARG A 44 -8.53 -5.02 -1.39
CA ARG A 44 -9.81 -4.60 -0.81
C ARG A 44 -10.23 -3.20 -1.25
N ALA A 45 -9.27 -2.25 -1.20
CA ALA A 45 -9.52 -0.88 -1.63
C ALA A 45 -9.80 -0.80 -3.13
N ALA A 46 -9.05 -1.52 -3.97
CA ALA A 46 -9.26 -1.57 -5.42
C ALA A 46 -10.65 -2.13 -5.77
N ALA A 47 -11.07 -3.22 -5.13
CA ALA A 47 -12.41 -3.79 -5.28
C ALA A 47 -13.51 -2.78 -4.86
N ALA A 48 -13.34 -2.14 -3.70
CA ALA A 48 -14.27 -1.12 -3.21
C ALA A 48 -14.39 0.09 -4.15
N LEU A 49 -13.35 0.37 -4.95
CA LEU A 49 -13.34 1.42 -5.98
C LEU A 49 -13.88 0.92 -7.32
N GLY A 50 -14.28 -0.35 -7.42
CA GLY A 50 -14.83 -0.96 -8.62
C GLY A 50 -13.79 -1.30 -9.68
N ALA A 51 -12.54 -1.55 -9.27
CA ALA A 51 -11.53 -2.12 -10.15
C ALA A 51 -11.65 -3.64 -10.22
N GLU A 52 -11.41 -4.21 -11.39
CA GLU A 52 -11.19 -5.64 -11.53
C GLU A 52 -9.84 -5.99 -10.89
N CYS A 53 -9.86 -6.78 -9.82
CA CYS A 53 -8.65 -7.11 -9.07
C CYS A 53 -8.65 -8.54 -8.50
N CYS A 54 -7.48 -9.03 -8.16
CA CYS A 54 -7.30 -10.27 -7.42
C CYS A 54 -6.20 -10.12 -6.36
N LEU A 55 -6.21 -11.02 -5.38
CA LEU A 55 -5.16 -11.17 -4.39
C LEU A 55 -4.32 -12.41 -4.71
N VAL A 56 -3.02 -12.23 -4.83
CA VAL A 56 -2.01 -13.29 -4.86
C VAL A 56 -1.25 -13.29 -3.55
N GLY A 57 -1.09 -14.44 -2.90
CA GLY A 57 -0.42 -14.43 -1.59
C GLY A 57 -0.34 -15.80 -0.93
N GLN A 58 -0.19 -15.76 0.39
CA GLN A 58 -0.12 -16.96 1.23
C GLN A 58 -1.43 -17.15 2.02
N ASP A 59 -1.81 -18.41 2.20
CA ASP A 59 -2.90 -18.83 3.08
C ASP A 59 -2.34 -19.65 4.23
N TYR A 60 -2.58 -19.18 5.44
CA TYR A 60 -2.12 -19.84 6.66
C TYR A 60 -3.24 -20.65 7.29
N GLN A 61 -2.90 -21.76 7.93
CA GLN A 61 -3.88 -22.60 8.59
C GLN A 61 -4.68 -21.80 9.64
N GLY A 62 -6.01 -21.87 9.54
CA GLY A 62 -6.92 -21.13 10.42
C GLY A 62 -7.03 -19.63 10.10
N ALA A 63 -6.38 -19.14 9.07
CA ALA A 63 -6.50 -17.75 8.64
C ALA A 63 -7.58 -17.60 7.55
N PRO A 64 -8.62 -16.80 7.76
CA PRO A 64 -9.72 -16.69 6.81
C PRO A 64 -9.44 -15.68 5.67
N VAL A 65 -8.22 -15.62 5.12
CA VAL A 65 -7.85 -14.65 4.07
C VAL A 65 -8.78 -14.78 2.87
N ALA A 66 -8.90 -15.99 2.33
CA ALA A 66 -9.78 -16.24 1.18
C ALA A 66 -11.25 -15.90 1.49
N ALA A 67 -11.76 -16.30 2.67
CA ALA A 67 -13.13 -16.02 3.07
C ALA A 67 -13.39 -14.51 3.31
N ALA A 68 -12.41 -13.80 3.85
CA ALA A 68 -12.50 -12.35 4.04
C ALA A 68 -12.55 -11.63 2.68
N MET A 69 -11.69 -12.02 1.75
CA MET A 69 -11.64 -11.45 0.41
C MET A 69 -12.88 -11.76 -0.43
N ALA A 70 -13.39 -12.98 -0.33
CA ALA A 70 -14.61 -13.38 -1.05
C ALA A 70 -15.83 -12.53 -0.66
N ARG A 71 -15.95 -12.13 0.62
CA ARG A 71 -17.02 -11.22 1.09
C ARG A 71 -16.96 -9.84 0.45
N GLU A 72 -15.79 -9.44 -0.02
CA GLU A 72 -15.53 -8.15 -0.67
C GLU A 72 -15.45 -8.28 -2.20
N GLY A 73 -15.75 -9.47 -2.75
CA GLY A 73 -15.76 -9.72 -4.19
C GLY A 73 -14.36 -9.84 -4.82
N VAL A 74 -13.32 -10.10 -4.02
CA VAL A 74 -11.94 -10.23 -4.48
C VAL A 74 -11.61 -11.71 -4.70
N ALA A 75 -11.24 -12.07 -5.93
CA ALA A 75 -10.69 -13.40 -6.24
C ALA A 75 -9.32 -13.57 -5.59
N CYS A 76 -9.05 -14.77 -5.05
CA CYS A 76 -7.80 -15.09 -4.37
C CYS A 76 -7.10 -16.27 -5.02
N TYR A 77 -5.79 -16.13 -5.21
CA TYR A 77 -4.87 -17.16 -5.66
C TYR A 77 -3.78 -17.33 -4.61
N LEU A 78 -4.04 -18.20 -3.64
CA LEU A 78 -3.25 -18.32 -2.43
C LEU A 78 -2.49 -19.64 -2.42
N ARG A 79 -1.23 -19.59 -2.01
CA ARG A 79 -0.42 -20.78 -1.73
C ARG A 79 -0.56 -21.13 -0.25
N PRO A 80 -0.84 -22.40 0.11
CA PRO A 80 -0.76 -22.84 1.49
C PRO A 80 0.62 -22.57 2.09
N ALA A 81 0.66 -22.01 3.28
CA ALA A 81 1.87 -21.67 4.02
C ALA A 81 1.88 -22.37 5.38
N PRO A 82 3.05 -22.86 5.84
CA PRO A 82 3.17 -23.43 7.18
C PRO A 82 3.15 -22.33 8.26
N GLY A 83 2.75 -22.72 9.48
CA GLY A 83 2.73 -21.85 10.63
C GLY A 83 1.47 -20.99 10.74
N GLU A 84 1.55 -20.00 11.60
CA GLU A 84 0.45 -19.06 11.87
C GLU A 84 0.67 -17.73 11.21
N MET A 85 -0.41 -17.10 10.79
CA MET A 85 -0.37 -15.73 10.26
C MET A 85 0.03 -14.76 11.39
N ARG A 86 1.01 -13.89 11.10
CA ARG A 86 1.51 -12.89 12.04
C ARG A 86 0.43 -11.95 12.54
N VAL A 87 0.65 -11.36 13.71
CA VAL A 87 -0.26 -10.40 14.33
C VAL A 87 0.40 -9.02 14.39
N ASN A 88 -0.33 -8.01 13.99
CA ASN A 88 -0.03 -6.61 14.27
C ASN A 88 -0.99 -6.13 15.37
N LEU A 89 -0.45 -5.68 16.48
CA LEU A 89 -1.22 -5.13 17.58
C LEU A 89 -1.23 -3.61 17.53
N LYS A 90 -2.42 -3.03 17.68
CA LYS A 90 -2.64 -1.58 17.76
C LYS A 90 -3.40 -1.30 19.04
N ILE A 91 -2.75 -0.63 19.96
CA ILE A 91 -3.31 -0.29 21.27
C ILE A 91 -3.65 1.18 21.28
N GLN A 92 -4.94 1.49 21.29
CA GLN A 92 -5.46 2.85 21.38
C GLN A 92 -5.61 3.25 22.85
N ASP A 93 -4.73 4.11 23.33
CA ASP A 93 -4.77 4.72 24.66
C ASP A 93 -5.68 5.94 24.61
N GLN A 94 -6.91 5.80 25.17
CA GLN A 94 -7.92 6.88 25.11
C GLN A 94 -7.50 8.10 25.92
N ALA A 95 -6.91 7.88 27.11
CA ALA A 95 -6.52 8.99 27.98
C ALA A 95 -5.40 9.85 27.34
N ALA A 96 -4.44 9.22 26.68
CA ALA A 96 -3.33 9.93 26.04
C ALA A 96 -3.63 10.33 24.59
N GLY A 97 -4.73 9.85 23.97
CA GLY A 97 -5.07 10.12 22.57
C GLY A 97 -4.02 9.61 21.56
N ARG A 98 -3.31 8.54 21.91
CA ARG A 98 -2.22 7.96 21.08
C ARG A 98 -2.47 6.51 20.77
N THR A 99 -1.81 6.00 19.72
CA THR A 99 -1.80 4.58 19.35
C THR A 99 -0.38 4.04 19.45
N LEU A 100 -0.23 2.88 20.11
CA LEU A 100 1.00 2.09 20.10
C LEU A 100 0.83 0.98 19.08
N GLU A 101 1.89 0.70 18.32
CA GLU A 101 1.90 -0.38 17.33
C GLU A 101 3.02 -1.37 17.65
N ILE A 102 2.67 -2.66 17.65
CA ILE A 102 3.60 -3.78 17.82
C ILE A 102 3.33 -4.74 16.66
N ASN A 103 4.32 -4.88 15.78
CA ASN A 103 4.18 -5.64 14.55
C ASN A 103 5.09 -6.88 14.60
N GLU A 104 4.52 -8.07 14.43
CA GLU A 104 5.31 -9.29 14.29
C GLU A 104 5.95 -9.37 12.91
N SER A 105 7.12 -10.02 12.85
CA SER A 105 7.84 -10.23 11.59
C SER A 105 7.17 -11.26 10.69
N GLY A 106 6.42 -12.19 11.28
CA GLY A 106 5.79 -13.31 10.60
C GLY A 106 6.66 -14.55 10.46
N PRO A 107 6.11 -15.65 9.94
CA PRO A 107 6.82 -16.91 9.73
C PRO A 107 7.98 -16.79 8.76
N LEU A 108 8.94 -17.70 8.91
CA LEU A 108 10.04 -17.86 7.95
C LEU A 108 9.49 -18.37 6.61
N ALA A 109 9.80 -17.68 5.54
CA ALA A 109 9.46 -18.12 4.18
C ALA A 109 10.32 -19.31 3.78
N ASP A 110 9.72 -20.29 3.09
CA ASP A 110 10.47 -21.34 2.42
C ASP A 110 11.04 -20.86 1.08
N GLY A 111 12.01 -21.61 0.55
CA GLY A 111 12.68 -21.26 -0.71
C GLY A 111 11.76 -21.27 -1.95
N GLU A 112 10.60 -21.90 -1.87
CA GLU A 112 9.63 -22.01 -2.97
C GLU A 112 8.64 -20.85 -3.01
N LEU A 113 8.60 -19.99 -1.98
CA LEU A 113 7.62 -18.91 -1.90
C LEU A 113 7.75 -17.95 -3.09
N LEU A 114 8.93 -17.43 -3.34
CA LEU A 114 9.11 -16.42 -4.40
C LEU A 114 8.85 -16.98 -5.81
N PRO A 115 9.36 -18.19 -6.18
CA PRO A 115 9.00 -18.86 -7.44
C PRO A 115 7.49 -19.07 -7.60
N ALA A 116 6.80 -19.53 -6.55
CA ALA A 116 5.36 -19.75 -6.57
C ALA A 116 4.57 -18.44 -6.76
N MET A 117 4.94 -17.39 -6.05
CA MET A 117 4.28 -16.08 -6.21
C MET A 117 4.50 -15.49 -7.60
N LYS A 118 5.71 -15.64 -8.17
CA LYS A 118 5.99 -15.25 -9.55
C LYS A 118 5.07 -15.99 -10.52
N ALA A 119 4.95 -17.31 -10.39
CA ALA A 119 4.10 -18.12 -11.25
C ALA A 119 2.62 -17.71 -11.16
N LEU A 120 2.10 -17.50 -9.95
CA LEU A 120 0.73 -17.06 -9.74
C LEU A 120 0.46 -15.64 -10.31
N LEU A 121 1.38 -14.71 -10.11
CA LEU A 121 1.25 -13.35 -10.67
C LEU A 121 1.22 -13.41 -12.22
N LEU A 122 2.12 -14.15 -12.84
CA LEU A 122 2.15 -14.31 -14.29
C LEU A 122 0.92 -15.03 -14.86
N ALA A 123 0.33 -15.97 -14.10
CA ALA A 123 -0.88 -16.67 -14.50
C ALA A 123 -2.15 -15.80 -14.40
N HIS A 124 -2.18 -14.85 -13.47
CA HIS A 124 -3.41 -14.10 -13.14
C HIS A 124 -3.33 -12.58 -13.39
N CYS A 125 -2.21 -12.08 -13.88
CA CYS A 125 -2.06 -10.70 -14.33
C CYS A 125 -1.69 -10.68 -15.81
N PRO A 126 -2.62 -10.37 -16.72
CA PRO A 126 -2.35 -10.35 -18.15
C PRO A 126 -1.42 -9.20 -18.54
N ALA A 127 -0.78 -9.30 -19.70
CA ALA A 127 -0.04 -8.18 -20.28
C ALA A 127 -0.94 -6.93 -20.38
N GLY A 128 -0.39 -5.76 -20.06
CA GLY A 128 -1.13 -4.50 -19.92
C GLY A 128 -1.89 -4.37 -18.60
N GLY A 129 -1.95 -5.42 -17.77
CA GLY A 129 -2.46 -5.34 -16.40
C GLY A 129 -1.47 -4.72 -15.42
N TRP A 130 -1.90 -4.51 -14.19
CA TRP A 130 -1.09 -3.96 -13.10
C TRP A 130 -0.81 -5.01 -12.03
N ALA A 131 0.44 -5.12 -11.59
CA ALA A 131 0.81 -5.88 -10.40
C ALA A 131 1.19 -4.89 -9.28
N ALA A 132 0.51 -4.97 -8.15
CA ALA A 132 0.83 -4.21 -6.95
C ALA A 132 1.65 -5.08 -5.99
N LEU A 133 2.95 -4.85 -5.92
CA LEU A 133 3.88 -5.53 -5.02
C LEU A 133 3.97 -4.71 -3.72
N SER A 134 3.24 -5.13 -2.67
CA SER A 134 3.03 -4.29 -1.50
C SER A 134 3.31 -5.01 -0.18
N GLY A 135 3.91 -4.27 0.76
CA GLY A 135 4.13 -4.69 2.13
C GLY A 135 5.56 -5.17 2.41
N SER A 136 5.76 -5.62 3.65
CA SER A 136 7.05 -6.16 4.10
C SER A 136 7.30 -7.54 3.50
N LEU A 137 8.56 -7.83 3.26
CA LEU A 137 8.99 -9.20 2.97
C LEU A 137 8.91 -10.04 4.25
N PRO A 138 8.45 -11.31 4.19
CA PRO A 138 8.59 -12.23 5.30
C PRO A 138 10.06 -12.55 5.56
N GLN A 139 10.38 -13.02 6.76
CA GLN A 139 11.70 -13.51 7.09
C GLN A 139 12.15 -14.59 6.10
N GLY A 140 13.44 -14.62 5.77
CA GLY A 140 14.01 -15.59 4.81
C GLY A 140 13.98 -15.16 3.35
N LEU A 141 13.17 -14.19 2.94
CA LEU A 141 13.25 -13.62 1.61
C LEU A 141 14.34 -12.53 1.54
N PRO A 142 15.18 -12.55 0.50
CA PRO A 142 16.20 -11.53 0.30
C PRO A 142 15.57 -10.19 -0.12
N PRO A 143 16.21 -9.05 0.16
CA PRO A 143 15.69 -7.72 -0.21
C PRO A 143 15.48 -7.53 -1.72
N GLU A 144 16.14 -8.31 -2.55
CA GLU A 144 15.99 -8.33 -4.02
C GLU A 144 14.66 -8.92 -4.51
N SER A 145 13.86 -9.51 -3.61
CA SER A 145 12.63 -10.26 -3.99
C SER A 145 11.66 -9.43 -4.84
N TYR A 146 11.42 -8.18 -4.48
CA TYR A 146 10.56 -7.31 -5.28
C TYR A 146 11.20 -6.88 -6.60
N ALA A 147 12.52 -6.72 -6.65
CA ALA A 147 13.25 -6.45 -7.89
C ALA A 147 13.14 -7.62 -8.87
N LEU A 148 13.31 -8.85 -8.38
CA LEU A 148 13.18 -10.07 -9.18
C LEU A 148 11.76 -10.24 -9.75
N LEU A 149 10.74 -9.98 -8.94
CA LEU A 149 9.34 -10.01 -9.38
C LEU A 149 9.08 -8.89 -10.40
N THR A 150 9.58 -7.67 -10.16
CA THR A 150 9.43 -6.53 -11.07
C THR A 150 10.01 -6.85 -12.45
N ALA A 151 11.24 -7.35 -12.50
CA ALA A 151 11.88 -7.72 -13.75
C ALA A 151 11.09 -8.79 -14.53
N ALA A 152 10.62 -9.83 -13.83
CA ALA A 152 9.87 -10.91 -14.46
C ALA A 152 8.50 -10.45 -15.01
N LEU A 153 7.78 -9.62 -14.25
CA LEU A 153 6.47 -9.11 -14.64
C LEU A 153 6.58 -8.12 -15.79
N LYS A 154 7.56 -7.22 -15.76
CA LYS A 154 7.82 -6.28 -16.88
C LYS A 154 8.21 -7.02 -18.17
N ALA A 155 9.00 -8.08 -18.08
CA ALA A 155 9.32 -8.93 -19.23
C ALA A 155 8.07 -9.61 -19.83
N ALA A 156 7.02 -9.82 -19.03
CA ALA A 156 5.73 -10.34 -19.48
C ALA A 156 4.74 -9.25 -19.92
N GLY A 157 5.17 -7.98 -20.00
CA GLY A 157 4.33 -6.85 -20.39
C GLY A 157 3.34 -6.39 -19.32
N VAL A 158 3.56 -6.75 -18.05
CA VAL A 158 2.76 -6.32 -16.91
C VAL A 158 3.34 -5.05 -16.31
N HIS A 159 2.51 -4.05 -16.04
CA HIS A 159 2.91 -2.86 -15.30
C HIS A 159 3.07 -3.17 -13.81
N VAL A 160 4.12 -2.64 -13.19
CA VAL A 160 4.47 -2.95 -11.80
C VAL A 160 4.47 -1.71 -10.92
N ALA A 161 3.69 -1.78 -9.84
CA ALA A 161 3.72 -0.79 -8.76
C ALA A 161 4.30 -1.41 -7.50
N VAL A 162 5.23 -0.70 -6.84
CA VAL A 162 5.89 -1.15 -5.60
C VAL A 162 5.57 -0.20 -4.45
N ASP A 163 5.11 -0.78 -3.33
CA ASP A 163 4.86 -0.08 -2.05
C ASP A 163 5.43 -0.89 -0.91
N CYS A 164 6.72 -0.76 -0.69
CA CYS A 164 7.47 -1.38 0.41
C CYS A 164 8.46 -0.38 0.99
N ASP A 165 9.24 -0.79 1.99
CA ASP A 165 10.19 0.07 2.67
C ASP A 165 11.61 -0.53 2.73
N GLY A 166 12.55 0.28 3.21
CA GLY A 166 13.93 -0.13 3.48
C GLY A 166 14.66 -0.70 2.29
N ALA A 167 15.51 -1.69 2.53
CA ALA A 167 16.34 -2.32 1.51
C ALA A 167 15.52 -2.94 0.36
N ALA A 168 14.30 -3.42 0.64
CA ALA A 168 13.44 -3.97 -0.41
C ALA A 168 13.01 -2.89 -1.43
N LEU A 169 12.73 -1.66 -0.99
CA LEU A 169 12.42 -0.55 -1.88
C LEU A 169 13.65 -0.10 -2.68
N GLU A 170 14.81 0.00 -2.02
CA GLU A 170 16.08 0.37 -2.68
C GLU A 170 16.41 -0.58 -3.82
N ARG A 171 16.28 -1.91 -3.59
CA ARG A 171 16.49 -2.93 -4.64
C ARG A 171 15.40 -2.93 -5.69
N ALA A 172 14.14 -2.71 -5.33
CA ALA A 172 13.05 -2.65 -6.30
C ALA A 172 13.22 -1.49 -7.29
N VAL A 173 13.71 -0.33 -6.84
CA VAL A 173 14.01 0.83 -7.70
C VAL A 173 15.05 0.49 -8.77
N GLU A 174 16.03 -0.38 -8.49
CA GLU A 174 17.04 -0.81 -9.46
C GLU A 174 16.43 -1.61 -10.64
N ALA A 175 15.28 -2.24 -10.42
CA ALA A 175 14.54 -2.95 -11.48
C ALA A 175 13.62 -2.03 -12.31
N GLY A 176 13.55 -0.74 -12.01
CA GLY A 176 12.79 0.27 -12.74
C GLY A 176 11.28 -0.01 -12.78
N PRO A 177 10.58 -0.08 -11.63
CA PRO A 177 9.13 -0.28 -11.60
C PRO A 177 8.39 0.89 -12.26
N ASP A 178 7.20 0.63 -12.79
CA ASP A 178 6.39 1.66 -13.43
C ASP A 178 5.86 2.67 -12.42
N VAL A 179 5.60 2.24 -11.18
CA VAL A 179 5.16 3.09 -10.06
C VAL A 179 5.88 2.73 -8.78
N ILE A 180 6.34 3.73 -8.03
CA ILE A 180 6.62 3.58 -6.60
C ILE A 180 5.73 4.54 -5.81
N LYS A 181 5.32 4.11 -4.58
CA LYS A 181 4.52 4.97 -3.71
C LYS A 181 5.16 5.12 -2.31
N PRO A 182 6.25 5.84 -2.15
CA PRO A 182 6.83 6.10 -0.84
C PRO A 182 5.98 7.09 -0.03
N ASN A 183 5.98 6.95 1.30
CA ASN A 183 5.60 8.02 2.20
C ASN A 183 6.80 8.95 2.48
N ALA A 184 6.57 10.02 3.25
CA ALA A 184 7.61 10.99 3.56
C ALA A 184 8.87 10.38 4.19
N GLN A 185 8.71 9.42 5.11
CA GLN A 185 9.83 8.77 5.79
C GLN A 185 10.56 7.78 4.87
N GLU A 186 9.81 6.98 4.11
CA GLU A 186 10.36 6.05 3.12
C GLU A 186 11.14 6.80 2.04
N PHE A 187 10.59 7.91 1.54
CA PHE A 187 11.26 8.77 0.57
C PHE A 187 12.56 9.36 1.12
N GLN A 188 12.52 9.88 2.35
CA GLN A 188 13.71 10.43 2.99
C GLN A 188 14.80 9.37 3.22
N ARG A 189 14.43 8.15 3.61
CA ARG A 189 15.39 7.03 3.74
C ARG A 189 16.00 6.65 2.38
N LEU A 190 15.15 6.58 1.33
CA LEU A 190 15.58 6.18 0.00
C LEU A 190 16.50 7.21 -0.67
N THR A 191 16.27 8.51 -0.43
CA THR A 191 16.92 9.60 -1.17
C THR A 191 17.85 10.47 -0.32
N GLY A 192 17.74 10.40 1.00
CA GLY A 192 18.41 11.33 1.92
C GLY A 192 17.79 12.73 1.98
N VAL A 193 16.69 12.97 1.24
CA VAL A 193 16.11 14.31 1.04
C VAL A 193 14.86 14.49 1.88
N ASN A 194 14.71 15.66 2.50
CA ASN A 194 13.46 16.03 3.16
C ASN A 194 12.36 16.26 2.08
N PRO A 195 11.31 15.44 2.05
CA PRO A 195 10.28 15.53 1.02
C PRO A 195 9.40 16.78 1.11
N LEU A 196 9.45 17.53 2.21
CA LEU A 196 8.75 18.81 2.36
C LEU A 196 9.49 19.96 1.68
N ASP A 197 10.79 19.81 1.40
CA ASP A 197 11.49 20.71 0.48
C ASP A 197 11.14 20.31 -0.96
N ARG A 198 10.20 21.04 -1.54
CA ARG A 198 9.66 20.73 -2.87
C ARG A 198 10.74 20.68 -3.96
N ALA A 199 11.69 21.60 -3.93
CA ALA A 199 12.75 21.67 -4.96
C ALA A 199 13.69 20.47 -4.86
N ALA A 200 14.14 20.15 -3.63
CA ALA A 200 14.97 18.99 -3.36
C ALA A 200 14.24 17.68 -3.66
N ALA A 201 12.94 17.58 -3.30
CA ALA A 201 12.13 16.40 -3.59
C ALA A 201 12.00 16.16 -5.11
N LEU A 202 11.75 17.20 -5.90
CA LEU A 202 11.69 17.09 -7.37
C LEU A 202 13.04 16.69 -7.98
N ALA A 203 14.15 17.22 -7.46
CA ALA A 203 15.48 16.81 -7.90
C ALA A 203 15.75 15.32 -7.59
N ALA A 204 15.35 14.84 -6.40
CA ALA A 204 15.45 13.44 -6.04
C ALA A 204 14.53 12.55 -6.91
N CYS A 205 13.32 12.99 -7.22
CA CYS A 205 12.45 12.28 -8.15
C CYS A 205 13.09 12.15 -9.54
N ARG A 206 13.71 13.20 -10.07
CA ARG A 206 14.45 13.12 -11.35
C ARG A 206 15.58 12.09 -11.31
N ALA A 207 16.31 12.02 -10.20
CA ALA A 207 17.35 11.00 -10.03
C ALA A 207 16.77 9.57 -10.02
N LEU A 208 15.60 9.36 -9.40
CA LEU A 208 14.90 8.07 -9.42
C LEU A 208 14.34 7.73 -10.80
N HIS A 209 13.83 8.72 -11.57
CA HIS A 209 13.45 8.53 -12.97
C HIS A 209 14.65 8.12 -13.83
N GLY A 210 15.83 8.70 -13.59
CA GLY A 210 17.08 8.28 -14.23
C GLY A 210 17.51 6.83 -13.95
N ARG A 211 16.96 6.22 -12.87
CA ARG A 211 17.13 4.79 -12.53
C ARG A 211 16.02 3.89 -13.11
N GLY A 212 15.15 4.45 -13.96
CA GLY A 212 14.10 3.69 -14.65
C GLY A 212 12.74 3.67 -13.97
N VAL A 213 12.55 4.36 -12.84
CA VAL A 213 11.21 4.49 -12.22
C VAL A 213 10.31 5.35 -13.10
N GLY A 214 9.14 4.83 -13.48
CA GLY A 214 8.21 5.53 -14.37
C GLY A 214 7.47 6.67 -13.67
N LEU A 215 6.83 6.41 -12.54
CA LEU A 215 5.98 7.33 -11.81
C LEU A 215 6.25 7.21 -10.30
N ILE A 216 6.33 8.35 -9.63
CA ILE A 216 6.55 8.42 -8.17
C ILE A 216 5.36 9.12 -7.54
N CYS A 217 4.58 8.39 -6.73
CA CYS A 217 3.47 8.93 -5.95
C CYS A 217 3.92 9.12 -4.49
N LEU A 218 4.41 10.29 -4.16
CA LEU A 218 4.90 10.62 -2.82
C LEU A 218 3.77 11.10 -1.94
N SER A 219 3.44 10.35 -0.90
CA SER A 219 2.43 10.74 0.09
C SER A 219 3.06 11.55 1.22
N LEU A 220 2.50 12.73 1.51
CA LEU A 220 3.00 13.70 2.49
C LEU A 220 2.06 13.90 3.68
N GLY A 221 1.14 12.95 3.92
CA GLY A 221 0.16 13.03 4.99
C GLY A 221 -0.73 14.28 4.86
N ALA A 222 -0.81 15.10 5.90
CA ALA A 222 -1.62 16.31 5.90
C ALA A 222 -1.15 17.37 4.87
N ALA A 223 0.10 17.30 4.41
CA ALA A 223 0.61 18.18 3.36
C ALA A 223 0.16 17.77 1.95
N GLY A 224 -0.52 16.61 1.82
CA GLY A 224 -1.06 16.14 0.54
C GLY A 224 -0.18 15.12 -0.16
N ALA A 225 -0.01 15.27 -1.47
CA ALA A 225 0.76 14.34 -2.28
C ALA A 225 1.42 15.02 -3.48
N LEU A 226 2.51 14.42 -3.93
CA LEU A 226 3.23 14.77 -5.15
C LEU A 226 3.20 13.56 -6.09
N LEU A 227 2.84 13.79 -7.35
CA LEU A 227 2.98 12.83 -8.43
C LEU A 227 4.06 13.33 -9.39
N SER A 228 5.15 12.57 -9.53
CA SER A 228 6.25 12.91 -10.44
C SER A 228 6.33 11.89 -11.56
N LEU A 229 6.45 12.39 -12.78
CA LEU A 229 6.77 11.66 -14.01
C LEU A 229 8.07 12.25 -14.57
N PRO A 230 8.75 11.60 -15.52
CA PRO A 230 9.97 12.16 -16.12
C PRO A 230 9.82 13.60 -16.66
N GLU A 231 8.69 13.89 -17.31
CA GLU A 231 8.45 15.17 -18.01
C GLU A 231 7.44 16.09 -17.31
N ALA A 232 6.87 15.67 -16.18
CA ALA A 232 5.83 16.43 -15.49
C ALA A 232 5.76 16.11 -14.00
N ALA A 233 5.33 17.08 -13.21
CA ALA A 233 4.99 16.85 -11.81
C ALA A 233 3.68 17.54 -11.44
N TYR A 234 2.98 16.97 -10.49
CA TYR A 234 1.69 17.45 -10.01
C TYR A 234 1.64 17.39 -8.49
N SER A 235 1.01 18.37 -7.86
CA SER A 235 0.72 18.34 -6.42
C SER A 235 -0.78 18.41 -6.17
N CYS A 236 -1.21 17.72 -5.12
CA CYS A 236 -2.58 17.76 -4.62
C CYS A 236 -2.55 17.97 -3.12
N GLN A 237 -3.29 18.94 -2.61
CA GLN A 237 -3.46 19.11 -1.17
C GLN A 237 -4.30 18.00 -0.59
N ALA A 238 -4.04 17.63 0.66
CA ALA A 238 -4.89 16.65 1.35
C ALA A 238 -6.32 17.20 1.49
N PRO A 239 -7.35 16.35 1.27
CA PRO A 239 -8.71 16.77 1.53
C PRO A 239 -8.91 17.08 3.02
N ARG A 240 -9.62 18.16 3.33
CA ARG A 240 -9.95 18.53 4.70
C ARG A 240 -11.12 17.71 5.21
N VAL A 241 -10.80 16.67 5.97
CA VAL A 241 -11.78 15.70 6.48
C VAL A 241 -11.50 15.38 7.95
N PRO A 242 -12.51 14.95 8.72
CA PRO A 242 -12.27 14.40 10.05
C PRO A 242 -11.40 13.16 9.98
N VAL A 243 -10.31 13.13 10.74
CA VAL A 243 -9.40 11.97 10.80
C VAL A 243 -9.81 11.08 11.97
N ARG A 244 -10.20 9.84 11.68
CA ARG A 244 -10.54 8.79 12.67
C ARG A 244 -9.49 7.69 12.73
N GLY A 245 -8.69 7.52 11.66
CA GLY A 245 -7.60 6.56 11.60
C GLY A 245 -6.68 6.88 10.43
N LEU A 246 -5.39 6.58 10.56
CA LEU A 246 -4.41 6.79 9.48
C LEU A 246 -4.09 5.51 8.72
N GLN A 247 -4.55 4.38 9.24
CA GLN A 247 -4.20 3.07 8.70
C GLN A 247 -4.91 2.80 7.38
N GLY A 248 -4.20 2.15 6.46
CA GLY A 248 -4.74 1.85 5.14
C GLY A 248 -4.88 3.07 4.21
N ALA A 249 -4.55 4.29 4.67
CA ALA A 249 -4.59 5.48 3.81
C ALA A 249 -3.61 5.38 2.64
N GLY A 250 -2.38 4.92 2.90
CA GLY A 250 -1.39 4.64 1.86
C GLY A 250 -1.81 3.54 0.91
N ASP A 251 -2.41 2.47 1.44
CA ASP A 251 -2.91 1.34 0.65
C ASP A 251 -4.10 1.77 -0.23
N SER A 252 -5.02 2.57 0.34
CA SER A 252 -6.14 3.18 -0.40
C SER A 252 -5.65 4.16 -1.47
N MET A 253 -4.59 4.92 -1.20
CA MET A 253 -3.97 5.81 -2.18
C MET A 253 -3.39 5.03 -3.35
N LEU A 254 -2.64 3.95 -3.09
CA LEU A 254 -2.11 3.09 -4.15
C LEU A 254 -3.23 2.45 -4.96
N ALA A 255 -4.24 1.89 -4.30
CA ALA A 255 -5.39 1.30 -4.97
C ALA A 255 -6.13 2.33 -5.85
N GLY A 256 -6.32 3.55 -5.35
CA GLY A 256 -6.91 4.65 -6.11
C GLY A 256 -6.09 5.02 -7.32
N LEU A 257 -4.76 5.17 -7.15
CA LEU A 257 -3.84 5.46 -8.25
C LEU A 257 -3.90 4.39 -9.34
N LEU A 258 -3.75 3.12 -8.96
CA LEU A 258 -3.77 2.00 -9.92
C LEU A 258 -5.14 1.85 -10.59
N THR A 259 -6.24 2.07 -9.85
CA THR A 259 -7.59 2.08 -10.43
C THR A 259 -7.73 3.17 -11.49
N ALA A 260 -7.20 4.36 -11.21
CA ALA A 260 -7.24 5.48 -12.16
C ALA A 260 -6.37 5.22 -13.39
N LEU A 261 -5.14 4.73 -13.20
CA LEU A 261 -4.22 4.37 -14.29
C LEU A 261 -4.78 3.24 -15.16
N ALA A 262 -5.37 2.21 -14.55
CA ALA A 262 -6.01 1.11 -15.26
C ALA A 262 -7.24 1.55 -16.10
N ARG A 263 -7.86 2.68 -15.75
CA ARG A 263 -8.94 3.32 -16.51
C ARG A 263 -8.44 4.31 -17.56
N GLY A 264 -7.13 4.50 -17.69
CA GLY A 264 -6.52 5.45 -18.62
C GLY A 264 -6.74 6.92 -18.25
N LEU A 265 -6.95 7.23 -16.97
CA LEU A 265 -7.08 8.62 -16.53
C LEU A 265 -5.73 9.36 -16.63
N GLU A 266 -5.81 10.63 -16.97
CA GLU A 266 -4.64 11.52 -17.02
C GLU A 266 -3.96 11.64 -15.65
N PRO A 267 -2.65 11.89 -15.59
CA PRO A 267 -1.90 11.90 -14.33
C PRO A 267 -2.48 12.84 -13.25
N ALA A 268 -2.98 14.00 -13.63
CA ALA A 268 -3.61 14.92 -12.69
C ALA A 268 -4.90 14.33 -12.09
N GLN A 269 -5.71 13.68 -12.91
CA GLN A 269 -6.94 13.00 -12.47
C GLN A 269 -6.60 11.78 -11.60
N ALA A 270 -5.55 11.03 -11.96
CA ALA A 270 -5.09 9.89 -11.19
C ALA A 270 -4.61 10.30 -9.80
N LEU A 271 -3.88 11.42 -9.68
CA LEU A 271 -3.47 11.97 -8.38
C LEU A 271 -4.68 12.43 -7.56
N ALA A 272 -5.67 13.11 -8.17
CA ALA A 272 -6.89 13.51 -7.47
C ALA A 272 -7.64 12.28 -6.92
N PHE A 273 -7.80 11.24 -7.76
CA PHE A 273 -8.50 10.01 -7.36
C PHE A 273 -7.76 9.26 -6.25
N ALA A 274 -6.43 9.16 -6.32
CA ALA A 274 -5.58 8.59 -5.29
C ALA A 274 -5.67 9.36 -3.96
N SER A 275 -5.63 10.70 -4.02
CA SER A 275 -5.76 11.58 -2.86
C SER A 275 -7.15 11.51 -2.23
N ALA A 276 -8.20 11.42 -3.03
CA ALA A 276 -9.57 11.21 -2.55
C ALA A 276 -9.72 9.85 -1.86
N ALA A 277 -9.12 8.78 -2.42
CA ALA A 277 -9.14 7.44 -1.82
C ALA A 277 -8.44 7.42 -0.45
N ALA A 278 -7.27 8.05 -0.33
CA ALA A 278 -6.58 8.22 0.95
C ALA A 278 -7.45 9.01 1.94
N GLY A 279 -8.02 10.15 1.51
CA GLY A 279 -8.88 11.00 2.34
C GLY A 279 -10.18 10.32 2.77
N ALA A 280 -10.76 9.46 1.93
CA ALA A 280 -11.93 8.65 2.30
C ALA A 280 -11.58 7.58 3.34
N SER A 281 -10.37 7.00 3.25
CA SER A 281 -9.90 5.99 4.22
C SER A 281 -9.72 6.59 5.62
N VAL A 282 -9.05 7.75 5.74
CA VAL A 282 -8.76 8.35 7.06
C VAL A 282 -10.00 8.79 7.85
N GLN A 283 -11.16 8.90 7.21
CA GLN A 283 -12.44 9.17 7.88
C GLN A 283 -13.01 7.93 8.58
N ARG A 284 -12.40 6.78 8.43
CA ARG A 284 -12.89 5.50 8.93
C ARG A 284 -12.02 5.00 10.08
N GLU A 285 -12.63 4.24 10.97
CA GLU A 285 -11.95 3.70 12.15
C GLU A 285 -11.17 2.42 11.84
N GLY A 286 -10.07 2.23 12.54
CA GLY A 286 -9.24 1.03 12.44
C GLY A 286 -8.67 0.83 11.05
N THR A 287 -8.79 -0.38 10.52
CA THR A 287 -8.30 -0.80 9.20
C THR A 287 -9.38 -0.75 8.11
N LEU A 288 -10.46 0.01 8.33
CA LEU A 288 -11.48 0.23 7.31
C LEU A 288 -10.95 1.11 6.20
N LEU A 289 -11.04 0.61 4.97
CA LEU A 289 -10.51 1.27 3.77
C LEU A 289 -11.56 2.22 3.13
N CYS A 290 -11.16 2.93 2.08
CA CYS A 290 -12.04 3.83 1.34
C CYS A 290 -13.26 3.12 0.76
N ARG A 291 -14.35 3.86 0.58
CA ARG A 291 -15.53 3.45 -0.19
C ARG A 291 -15.67 4.35 -1.40
N ARG A 292 -16.11 3.80 -2.52
CA ARG A 292 -16.29 4.54 -3.77
C ARG A 292 -17.16 5.80 -3.59
N ALA A 293 -18.28 5.69 -2.90
CA ALA A 293 -19.18 6.83 -2.67
C ALA A 293 -18.52 7.98 -1.88
N ASP A 294 -17.61 7.66 -0.94
CA ASP A 294 -16.88 8.67 -0.16
C ASP A 294 -15.79 9.33 -1.02
N VAL A 295 -15.12 8.56 -1.88
CA VAL A 295 -14.16 9.09 -2.86
C VAL A 295 -14.85 10.04 -3.84
N GLU A 296 -15.99 9.65 -4.41
CA GLU A 296 -16.76 10.47 -5.35
C GLU A 296 -17.23 11.79 -4.74
N LYS A 297 -17.55 11.82 -3.44
CA LYS A 297 -17.87 13.06 -2.71
C LYS A 297 -16.67 13.99 -2.53
N LEU A 298 -15.47 13.45 -2.37
CA LEU A 298 -14.26 14.25 -2.13
C LEU A 298 -13.66 14.81 -3.41
N LEU A 299 -13.78 14.11 -4.54
CA LEU A 299 -13.16 14.46 -5.82
C LEU A 299 -13.43 15.92 -6.27
N PRO A 300 -14.67 16.45 -6.21
CA PRO A 300 -14.93 17.82 -6.69
C PRO A 300 -14.20 18.91 -5.89
N GLY A 301 -13.83 18.61 -4.62
CA GLY A 301 -13.12 19.54 -3.74
C GLY A 301 -11.61 19.52 -3.90
N LEU A 302 -11.06 18.57 -4.63
CA LEU A 302 -9.61 18.43 -4.80
C LEU A 302 -9.11 19.27 -5.98
N ARG A 303 -8.02 19.98 -5.73
CA ARG A 303 -7.32 20.76 -6.76
C ARG A 303 -5.94 20.15 -6.98
N VAL A 304 -5.65 19.83 -8.23
CA VAL A 304 -4.34 19.35 -8.66
C VAL A 304 -3.66 20.46 -9.44
N GLU A 305 -2.46 20.80 -9.03
CA GLU A 305 -1.63 21.81 -9.67
C GLU A 305 -0.49 21.13 -10.42
N LYS A 306 -0.29 21.50 -11.70
CA LYS A 306 0.90 21.11 -12.44
C LYS A 306 2.07 21.98 -11.98
N ILE A 307 3.16 21.33 -11.61
CA ILE A 307 4.38 21.97 -11.15
C ILE A 307 5.28 22.22 -12.37
N ARG A 308 5.84 23.41 -12.50
CA ARG A 308 6.90 23.68 -13.49
C ARG A 308 8.18 23.01 -13.01
N LEU A 309 8.75 22.12 -13.86
CA LEU A 309 10.02 21.42 -13.61
C LEU A 309 11.22 22.29 -13.94
#